data_85b0287b61b37b6d4fb0c4049f4776a0
#
_entry.id   85b0287b61b37b6d4fb0c4049f4776a0
#
_cell.length_a   1.000
_cell.length_b   1.000
_cell.length_c   1.000
_cell.angle_alpha   90.00
_cell.angle_beta   90.00
_cell.angle_gamma   90.00
#
_symmetry.space_group_name_H-M   'P 1'
#
loop_
_entity.id
_entity.type
_entity.pdbx_description
1 polymer ?
#
loop_
_entity_poly.entity_id
_entity_poly.type
_entity_poly.pdbx_seq_one_letter_code
_entity_poly.pdbx_strand_id
1 'polypeptide(L)'
;SIYVNTAVHGSIVPTKKAQASVSVLCNKLQKNANFPILSSGLEEKEMPSSAKTWAKFNERSVCAGNYLQLFVLPDGNVTICEELYWHPKFIVGNILEQSLNDIWNSKAALNLYHLKQSEISDVSPCKTCRDYEACRIPKQVCYRDIVRKYGAKHWDYPDVNCPKCL
;
A
#
# COMPACT_ATOMS: atom_id res chain seq x y z
N SER A 1 -9.63 20.01 5.52
CA SER A 1 -8.24 19.52 5.55
C SER A 1 -7.67 19.52 4.15
N ILE A 2 -6.43 19.90 3.99
CA ILE A 2 -5.65 19.75 2.75
C ILE A 2 -4.67 18.61 2.97
N TYR A 3 -4.69 17.64 2.05
CA TYR A 3 -3.75 16.54 2.01
C TYR A 3 -2.65 16.86 1.00
N VAL A 4 -1.41 16.93 1.46
CA VAL A 4 -0.24 17.01 0.60
C VAL A 4 0.41 15.63 0.59
N ASN A 5 0.27 14.93 -0.52
CA ASN A 5 0.87 13.62 -0.71
C ASN A 5 2.03 13.72 -1.70
N THR A 6 3.21 13.31 -1.28
CA THR A 6 4.35 13.11 -2.17
C THR A 6 4.35 11.65 -2.64
N ALA A 7 3.29 11.28 -3.36
CA ALA A 7 3.19 9.93 -3.91
C ALA A 7 4.42 9.60 -4.74
N VAL A 8 5.12 8.58 -4.32
CA VAL A 8 6.27 8.06 -5.04
C VAL A 8 5.75 7.12 -6.10
N HIS A 9 5.67 7.60 -7.32
CA HIS A 9 5.28 6.80 -8.46
C HIS A 9 6.52 6.40 -9.26
N GLY A 10 6.82 5.12 -9.30
CA GLY A 10 7.80 4.50 -10.20
C GLY A 10 9.10 5.28 -10.43
N SER A 11 9.10 6.15 -11.44
CA SER A 11 10.26 6.98 -11.83
C SER A 11 10.30 8.38 -11.19
N ILE A 12 9.24 8.79 -10.47
CA ILE A 12 9.17 10.16 -9.92
C ILE A 12 9.33 10.09 -8.40
N VAL A 13 10.57 9.87 -7.97
CA VAL A 13 10.93 10.01 -6.55
C VAL A 13 11.36 11.46 -6.32
N PRO A 14 10.67 12.24 -5.47
CA PRO A 14 11.10 13.59 -5.15
C PRO A 14 12.50 13.58 -4.54
N THR A 15 13.34 14.50 -4.96
CA THR A 15 14.67 14.64 -4.36
C THR A 15 14.55 15.03 -2.89
N LYS A 16 15.54 14.69 -2.05
CA LYS A 16 15.59 15.12 -0.63
C LYS A 16 15.43 16.64 -0.48
N LYS A 17 16.01 17.42 -1.42
CA LYS A 17 15.85 18.86 -1.46
C LYS A 17 14.40 19.28 -1.72
N ALA A 18 13.70 18.62 -2.65
CA ALA A 18 12.31 18.90 -2.93
C ALA A 18 11.42 18.55 -1.73
N GLN A 19 11.65 17.40 -1.09
CA GLN A 19 10.91 16.97 0.12
C GLN A 19 11.10 17.99 1.26
N ALA A 20 12.32 18.43 1.52
CA ALA A 20 12.62 19.45 2.53
C ALA A 20 11.92 20.78 2.22
N SER A 21 11.90 21.21 0.95
CA SER A 21 11.23 22.44 0.53
C SER A 21 9.71 22.35 0.73
N VAL A 22 9.10 21.23 0.41
CA VAL A 22 7.65 20.99 0.64
C VAL A 22 7.34 20.95 2.13
N SER A 23 8.17 20.31 2.95
CA SER A 23 7.99 20.29 4.41
C SER A 23 8.01 21.70 5.02
N VAL A 24 8.96 22.54 4.61
CA VAL A 24 9.05 23.94 5.04
C VAL A 24 7.80 24.71 4.62
N LEU A 25 7.32 24.50 3.38
CA LEU A 25 6.11 25.14 2.88
C LEU A 25 4.86 24.71 3.65
N CYS A 26 4.69 23.41 3.91
CA CYS A 26 3.57 22.89 4.70
C CYS A 26 3.55 23.50 6.10
N ASN A 27 4.71 23.56 6.77
CA ASN A 27 4.84 24.17 8.09
C ASN A 27 4.50 25.68 8.08
N LYS A 28 4.91 26.40 7.02
CA LYS A 28 4.56 27.81 6.87
C LYS A 28 3.05 28.00 6.63
N LEU A 29 2.46 27.19 5.78
CA LEU A 29 1.02 27.25 5.49
C LEU A 29 0.20 26.89 6.73
N GLN A 30 0.63 25.88 7.51
CA GLN A 30 -0.09 25.49 8.73
C GLN A 30 -0.19 26.62 9.76
N LYS A 31 0.83 27.47 9.86
CA LYS A 31 0.81 28.63 10.78
C LYS A 31 -0.27 29.65 10.44
N ASN A 32 -0.67 29.73 9.18
CA ASN A 32 -1.63 30.73 8.69
C ASN A 32 -3.00 30.13 8.34
N ALA A 33 -3.11 28.80 8.37
CA ALA A 33 -4.35 28.10 8.04
C ALA A 33 -5.20 27.90 9.30
N ASN A 34 -6.49 28.08 9.18
CA ASN A 34 -7.48 27.76 10.22
C ASN A 34 -8.03 26.32 10.13
N PHE A 35 -7.38 25.47 9.35
CA PHE A 35 -7.68 24.04 9.18
C PHE A 35 -6.38 23.23 9.14
N PRO A 36 -6.40 21.95 9.49
CA PRO A 36 -5.19 21.13 9.51
C PRO A 36 -4.68 20.89 8.08
N ILE A 37 -3.35 21.05 7.90
CA ILE A 37 -2.62 20.64 6.70
C ILE A 37 -1.89 19.34 7.05
N LEU A 38 -2.32 18.25 6.41
CA LEU A 38 -1.73 16.94 6.61
C LEU A 38 -0.76 16.66 5.48
N SER A 39 0.45 16.26 5.81
CA SER A 39 1.47 15.86 4.85
C SER A 39 1.88 14.40 5.09
N SER A 40 2.04 13.65 4.02
CA SER A 40 2.52 12.27 4.06
C SER A 40 3.69 12.08 3.08
N GLY A 41 4.59 11.16 3.40
CA GLY A 41 5.73 10.84 2.53
C GLY A 41 6.84 11.89 2.51
N LEU A 42 6.79 12.91 3.39
CA LEU A 42 7.85 13.93 3.51
C LEU A 42 8.98 13.50 4.44
N GLU A 43 8.74 12.57 5.31
CA GLU A 43 9.74 12.00 6.20
C GLU A 43 10.05 10.58 5.73
N GLU A 44 11.32 10.33 5.36
CA GLU A 44 11.84 8.97 5.43
C GLU A 44 11.80 8.60 6.92
N LYS A 45 10.74 7.92 7.36
CA LYS A 45 10.87 7.13 8.56
C LYS A 45 11.88 6.04 8.21
N GLU A 46 13.15 6.29 8.51
CA GLU A 46 14.09 5.20 8.71
C GLU A 46 13.40 4.28 9.71
N MET A 47 12.90 3.17 9.22
CA MET A 47 12.41 2.15 10.13
C MET A 47 13.61 1.74 10.95
N PRO A 48 13.59 1.98 12.27
CA PRO A 48 14.70 1.60 13.09
C PRO A 48 14.95 0.11 12.82
N SER A 49 16.20 -0.27 12.66
CA SER A 49 16.67 -1.65 12.53
C SER A 49 16.38 -2.49 13.80
N SER A 50 15.51 -1.97 14.67
CA SER A 50 15.03 -2.67 15.85
C SER A 50 14.43 -3.99 15.41
N ALA A 51 14.95 -5.06 15.98
CA ALA A 51 14.64 -6.45 15.69
C ALA A 51 13.19 -6.62 15.21
N LYS A 52 13.03 -7.10 13.97
CA LYS A 52 11.74 -7.48 13.41
C LYS A 52 11.21 -8.65 14.25
N THR A 53 10.39 -8.35 15.22
CA THR A 53 9.78 -9.36 16.09
C THR A 53 8.34 -9.60 15.66
N TRP A 54 7.82 -10.78 15.94
CA TRP A 54 6.41 -11.09 15.71
C TRP A 54 5.48 -10.16 16.47
N ALA A 55 5.84 -9.75 17.68
CA ALA A 55 5.08 -8.76 18.44
C ALA A 55 4.91 -7.47 17.64
N LYS A 56 6.02 -6.88 17.19
CA LYS A 56 6.03 -5.65 16.41
C LYS A 56 5.34 -5.78 15.06
N PHE A 57 5.50 -6.93 14.39
CA PHE A 57 4.80 -7.23 13.15
C PHE A 57 3.29 -7.30 13.35
N ASN A 58 2.83 -7.84 14.47
CA ASN A 58 1.41 -7.93 14.81
C ASN A 58 0.79 -6.59 15.25
N GLU A 59 1.60 -5.59 15.56
CA GLU A 59 1.14 -4.22 15.84
C GLU A 59 0.82 -3.41 14.56
N ARG A 60 1.16 -3.93 13.38
CA ARG A 60 0.89 -3.22 12.12
C ARG A 60 -0.60 -2.93 11.93
N SER A 61 -0.89 -1.82 11.27
CA SER A 61 -2.27 -1.45 10.92
C SER A 61 -2.89 -2.44 9.94
N VAL A 62 -4.21 -2.60 10.02
CA VAL A 62 -4.98 -3.32 9.00
C VAL A 62 -4.99 -2.49 7.72
N CYS A 63 -4.73 -3.13 6.59
CA CYS A 63 -4.87 -2.48 5.29
C CYS A 63 -6.35 -2.22 5.00
N ALA A 64 -6.72 -0.96 4.74
CA ALA A 64 -8.10 -0.59 4.41
C ALA A 64 -8.49 -0.97 2.97
N GLY A 65 -7.52 -1.19 2.10
CA GLY A 65 -7.74 -1.54 0.69
C GLY A 65 -8.59 -2.80 0.55
N ASN A 66 -9.63 -2.71 -0.26
CA ASN A 66 -10.58 -3.77 -0.56
C ASN A 66 -11.33 -4.36 0.67
N TYR A 67 -11.23 -3.72 1.81
CA TYR A 67 -11.97 -4.07 3.02
C TYR A 67 -12.93 -2.96 3.44
N LEU A 68 -12.48 -1.72 3.37
CA LEU A 68 -13.26 -0.54 3.73
C LEU A 68 -13.43 0.43 2.55
N GLN A 69 -12.57 0.36 1.54
CA GLN A 69 -12.51 1.36 0.47
C GLN A 69 -11.98 0.79 -0.85
N LEU A 70 -12.44 1.41 -1.93
CA LEU A 70 -11.89 1.31 -3.27
C LEU A 70 -11.65 2.73 -3.79
N PHE A 71 -10.73 2.87 -4.71
CA PHE A 71 -10.41 4.15 -5.36
C PHE A 71 -10.84 4.09 -6.82
N VAL A 72 -11.68 5.03 -7.21
CA VAL A 72 -12.11 5.20 -8.61
C VAL A 72 -11.17 6.21 -9.27
N LEU A 73 -10.55 5.82 -10.36
CA LEU A 73 -9.64 6.64 -11.13
C LEU A 73 -10.40 7.46 -12.20
N PRO A 74 -9.79 8.53 -12.74
CA PRO A 74 -10.45 9.39 -13.72
C PRO A 74 -10.90 8.68 -15.02
N ASP A 75 -10.25 7.57 -15.37
CA ASP A 75 -10.58 6.73 -16.53
C ASP A 75 -11.64 5.66 -16.25
N GLY A 76 -12.23 5.69 -15.04
CA GLY A 76 -13.22 4.71 -14.59
C GLY A 76 -12.62 3.43 -14.00
N ASN A 77 -11.32 3.21 -14.09
CA ASN A 77 -10.68 2.06 -13.43
C ASN A 77 -10.83 2.15 -11.91
N VAL A 78 -10.92 1.01 -11.28
CA VAL A 78 -11.04 0.89 -9.82
C VAL A 78 -9.86 0.12 -9.27
N THR A 79 -9.23 0.68 -8.24
CA THR A 79 -8.07 0.07 -7.57
C THR A 79 -8.28 -0.03 -6.07
N ILE A 80 -7.56 -0.96 -5.43
CA ILE A 80 -7.58 -1.12 -3.97
C ILE A 80 -6.70 -0.11 -3.23
N CYS A 81 -5.82 0.60 -3.93
CA CYS A 81 -4.89 1.55 -3.33
C CYS A 81 -4.55 2.65 -4.34
N GLU A 82 -4.69 3.90 -3.92
CA GLU A 82 -4.40 5.09 -4.73
C GLU A 82 -2.93 5.15 -5.20
N GLU A 83 -2.03 4.49 -4.51
CA GLU A 83 -0.61 4.47 -4.87
C GLU A 83 -0.23 3.31 -5.81
N LEU A 84 -1.17 2.39 -6.08
CA LEU A 84 -0.96 1.23 -6.97
C LEU A 84 -1.80 1.31 -8.25
N TYR A 85 -2.39 2.46 -8.56
CA TYR A 85 -3.27 2.68 -9.73
C TYR A 85 -2.60 2.35 -11.07
N TRP A 86 -1.29 2.42 -11.14
CA TRP A 86 -0.49 2.14 -12.34
C TRP A 86 -0.17 0.65 -12.51
N HIS A 87 -0.44 -0.17 -11.49
CA HIS A 87 -0.05 -1.58 -11.50
C HIS A 87 -1.26 -2.45 -11.88
N PRO A 88 -1.23 -3.17 -13.03
CA PRO A 88 -2.39 -3.89 -13.57
C PRO A 88 -3.01 -4.89 -12.58
N LYS A 89 -2.20 -5.52 -11.73
CA LYS A 89 -2.65 -6.48 -10.73
C LYS A 89 -3.65 -5.89 -9.73
N PHE A 90 -3.57 -4.61 -9.46
CA PHE A 90 -4.40 -3.93 -8.46
C PHE A 90 -5.58 -3.16 -9.05
N ILE A 91 -5.75 -3.19 -10.37
CA ILE A 91 -6.99 -2.76 -11.02
C ILE A 91 -7.98 -3.91 -10.93
N VAL A 92 -9.08 -3.68 -10.22
CA VAL A 92 -10.07 -4.74 -9.89
C VAL A 92 -11.35 -4.65 -10.70
N GLY A 93 -11.52 -3.61 -11.50
CA GLY A 93 -12.66 -3.42 -12.40
C GLY A 93 -12.71 -2.00 -12.97
N ASN A 94 -13.79 -1.71 -13.73
CA ASN A 94 -14.04 -0.40 -14.29
C ASN A 94 -15.52 -0.03 -14.13
N ILE A 95 -15.82 1.15 -13.57
CA ILE A 95 -17.20 1.59 -13.30
C ILE A 95 -17.99 1.94 -14.57
N LEU A 96 -17.32 2.09 -15.71
CA LEU A 96 -17.98 2.28 -17.00
C LEU A 96 -18.53 0.96 -17.57
N GLU A 97 -18.06 -0.17 -17.05
CA GLU A 97 -18.41 -1.52 -17.53
C GLU A 97 -19.19 -2.34 -16.50
N GLN A 98 -19.01 -2.05 -15.21
CA GLN A 98 -19.52 -2.85 -14.10
C GLN A 98 -20.07 -1.97 -12.98
N SER A 99 -21.04 -2.47 -12.22
CA SER A 99 -21.48 -1.78 -11.00
C SER A 99 -20.39 -1.84 -9.91
N LEU A 100 -20.37 -0.86 -9.00
CA LEU A 100 -19.44 -0.88 -7.85
C LEU A 100 -19.63 -2.13 -6.98
N ASN A 101 -20.88 -2.62 -6.87
CA ASN A 101 -21.16 -3.84 -6.14
C ASN A 101 -20.51 -5.07 -6.81
N ASP A 102 -20.57 -5.16 -8.13
CA ASP A 102 -19.95 -6.26 -8.88
C ASP A 102 -18.43 -6.18 -8.79
N ILE A 103 -17.86 -4.98 -8.87
CA ILE A 103 -16.41 -4.76 -8.70
C ILE A 103 -15.97 -5.16 -7.30
N TRP A 104 -16.69 -4.72 -6.26
CA TRP A 104 -16.39 -5.04 -4.86
C TRP A 104 -16.37 -6.55 -4.61
N ASN A 105 -17.32 -7.26 -5.20
CA ASN A 105 -17.46 -8.71 -5.06
C ASN A 105 -16.75 -9.51 -6.17
N SER A 106 -15.99 -8.83 -7.03
CA SER A 106 -15.28 -9.49 -8.13
C SER A 106 -14.22 -10.47 -7.62
N LYS A 107 -13.95 -11.49 -8.44
CA LYS A 107 -12.85 -12.43 -8.15
C LYS A 107 -11.50 -11.70 -8.02
N ALA A 108 -11.28 -10.63 -8.80
CA ALA A 108 -10.07 -9.83 -8.73
C ALA A 108 -9.91 -9.15 -7.37
N ALA A 109 -10.98 -8.50 -6.87
CA ALA A 109 -10.99 -7.83 -5.58
C ALA A 109 -10.86 -8.83 -4.42
N LEU A 110 -11.67 -9.89 -4.42
CA LEU A 110 -11.67 -10.90 -3.38
C LEU A 110 -10.35 -11.68 -3.29
N ASN A 111 -9.71 -11.98 -4.41
CA ASN A 111 -8.41 -12.64 -4.42
C ASN A 111 -7.30 -11.76 -3.83
N LEU A 112 -7.37 -10.44 -3.97
CA LEU A 112 -6.39 -9.56 -3.32
C LEU A 112 -6.63 -9.48 -1.81
N TYR A 113 -7.89 -9.54 -1.40
CA TYR A 113 -8.27 -9.54 0.01
C TYR A 113 -7.95 -10.88 0.70
N HIS A 114 -8.26 -12.00 0.05
CA HIS A 114 -8.02 -13.37 0.53
C HIS A 114 -7.07 -14.13 -0.39
N LEU A 115 -5.88 -13.58 -0.63
CA LEU A 115 -4.88 -14.22 -1.46
C LEU A 115 -4.50 -15.58 -0.85
N LYS A 116 -4.82 -16.65 -1.57
CA LYS A 116 -4.50 -18.02 -1.14
C LYS A 116 -3.01 -18.29 -1.31
N GLN A 117 -2.41 -19.06 -0.40
CA GLN A 117 -1.00 -19.42 -0.51
C GLN A 117 -0.67 -20.17 -1.81
N SER A 118 -1.62 -20.96 -2.32
CA SER A 118 -1.47 -21.66 -3.61
C SER A 118 -1.33 -20.69 -4.81
N GLU A 119 -1.83 -19.46 -4.71
CA GLU A 119 -1.78 -18.43 -5.75
C GLU A 119 -0.52 -17.56 -5.68
N ILE A 120 0.29 -17.73 -4.65
CA ILE A 120 1.59 -17.07 -4.49
C ILE A 120 2.56 -17.64 -5.52
N SER A 121 3.36 -16.78 -6.13
CA SER A 121 4.39 -17.20 -7.09
C SER A 121 5.44 -18.09 -6.45
N ASP A 122 5.96 -19.05 -7.21
CA ASP A 122 6.95 -20.03 -6.72
C ASP A 122 8.27 -19.37 -6.31
N VAL A 123 8.56 -18.17 -6.80
CA VAL A 123 9.75 -17.39 -6.43
C VAL A 123 9.57 -16.60 -5.14
N SER A 124 8.34 -16.51 -4.62
CA SER A 124 8.07 -15.79 -3.38
C SER A 124 8.36 -16.65 -2.15
N PRO A 125 9.10 -16.14 -1.16
CA PRO A 125 9.29 -16.82 0.12
C PRO A 125 7.98 -17.14 0.86
N CYS A 126 6.89 -16.47 0.51
CA CYS A 126 5.56 -16.72 1.08
C CYS A 126 4.96 -18.06 0.61
N LYS A 127 5.40 -18.60 -0.54
CA LYS A 127 4.82 -19.81 -1.16
C LYS A 127 4.87 -21.03 -0.22
N THR A 128 5.94 -21.18 0.53
CA THR A 128 6.17 -22.30 1.44
C THR A 128 6.17 -21.90 2.91
N CYS A 129 5.73 -20.67 3.21
CA CYS A 129 5.73 -20.17 4.58
C CYS A 129 4.65 -20.86 5.43
N ARG A 130 5.06 -21.49 6.53
CA ARG A 130 4.13 -22.18 7.47
C ARG A 130 3.18 -21.23 8.20
N ASP A 131 3.56 -19.97 8.34
CA ASP A 131 2.74 -18.96 9.04
C ASP A 131 1.95 -18.06 8.07
N TYR A 132 1.80 -18.49 6.81
CA TYR A 132 1.16 -17.66 5.78
C TYR A 132 -0.24 -17.19 6.19
N GLU A 133 -1.09 -18.10 6.62
CA GLU A 133 -2.47 -17.78 7.02
C GLU A 133 -2.49 -16.88 8.25
N ALA A 134 -1.74 -17.23 9.29
CA ALA A 134 -1.64 -16.44 10.52
C ALA A 134 -1.10 -15.03 10.26
N CYS A 135 -0.27 -14.86 9.22
CA CYS A 135 0.30 -13.59 8.83
C CYS A 135 -0.69 -12.74 8.00
N ARG A 136 -1.34 -13.35 6.99
CA ARG A 136 -2.09 -12.60 5.98
C ARG A 136 -3.56 -12.41 6.31
N ILE A 137 -4.21 -13.38 6.94
CA ILE A 137 -5.66 -13.33 7.20
C ILE A 137 -6.04 -12.22 8.19
N PRO A 138 -5.39 -12.05 9.35
CA PRO A 138 -5.88 -11.12 10.35
C PRO A 138 -5.74 -9.64 9.97
N LYS A 139 -4.68 -9.27 9.25
CA LYS A 139 -4.33 -7.87 9.02
C LYS A 139 -3.93 -7.51 7.61
N GLN A 140 -3.91 -8.45 6.70
CA GLN A 140 -3.39 -8.22 5.35
C GLN A 140 -1.92 -7.74 5.35
N VAL A 141 -1.42 -7.40 4.18
CA VAL A 141 -0.09 -6.81 3.99
C VAL A 141 -0.22 -5.51 3.21
N CYS A 142 0.75 -4.62 3.35
CA CYS A 142 0.80 -3.43 2.53
C CYS A 142 1.42 -3.74 1.17
N TYR A 143 0.59 -3.97 0.16
CA TYR A 143 1.06 -4.23 -1.22
C TYR A 143 1.92 -3.09 -1.77
N ARG A 144 1.59 -1.85 -1.45
CA ARG A 144 2.39 -0.68 -1.82
C ARG A 144 3.83 -0.81 -1.34
N ASP A 145 4.02 -1.12 -0.07
CA ASP A 145 5.36 -1.19 0.52
C ASP A 145 6.13 -2.41 0.00
N ILE A 146 5.43 -3.51 -0.28
CA ILE A 146 6.01 -4.69 -0.93
C ILE A 146 6.52 -4.32 -2.33
N VAL A 147 5.68 -3.70 -3.15
CA VAL A 147 6.05 -3.28 -4.51
C VAL A 147 7.21 -2.28 -4.50
N ARG A 148 7.22 -1.34 -3.56
CA ARG A 148 8.33 -0.39 -3.38
C ARG A 148 9.65 -1.08 -3.04
N LYS A 149 9.60 -2.07 -2.18
CA LYS A 149 10.82 -2.77 -1.69
C LYS A 149 11.36 -3.77 -2.69
N TYR A 150 10.47 -4.56 -3.30
CA TYR A 150 10.87 -5.73 -4.09
C TYR A 150 10.64 -5.55 -5.61
N GLY A 151 9.98 -4.47 -6.01
CA GLY A 151 9.60 -4.19 -7.38
C GLY A 151 8.23 -4.78 -7.79
N ALA A 152 7.68 -4.27 -8.88
CA ALA A 152 6.33 -4.57 -9.34
C ALA A 152 6.07 -6.07 -9.57
N LYS A 153 7.06 -6.81 -10.07
CA LYS A 153 6.95 -8.24 -10.35
C LYS A 153 6.82 -9.11 -9.09
N HIS A 154 7.19 -8.55 -7.93
CA HIS A 154 7.24 -9.25 -6.64
C HIS A 154 6.17 -8.74 -5.68
N TRP A 155 5.00 -8.37 -6.20
CA TRP A 155 3.86 -7.84 -5.45
C TRP A 155 3.32 -8.80 -4.39
N ASP A 156 3.57 -10.09 -4.53
CA ASP A 156 3.15 -11.17 -3.62
C ASP A 156 4.21 -11.59 -2.59
N TYR A 157 5.32 -10.85 -2.54
CA TYR A 157 6.43 -11.08 -1.62
C TYR A 157 6.01 -10.79 -0.17
N PRO A 158 6.84 -11.16 0.81
CA PRO A 158 6.59 -10.89 2.22
C PRO A 158 6.39 -9.41 2.52
N ASP A 159 5.56 -9.13 3.53
CA ASP A 159 5.49 -7.79 4.11
C ASP A 159 6.91 -7.30 4.46
N VAL A 160 7.15 -6.01 4.27
CA VAL A 160 8.48 -5.40 4.52
C VAL A 160 8.96 -5.55 5.95
N ASN A 161 8.02 -5.76 6.88
CA ASN A 161 8.25 -5.97 8.31
C ASN A 161 8.24 -7.45 8.71
N CYS A 162 8.12 -8.37 7.75
CA CYS A 162 8.06 -9.80 8.06
C CYS A 162 9.29 -10.26 8.86
N PRO A 163 9.12 -10.86 10.05
CA PRO A 163 10.24 -11.27 10.90
C PRO A 163 11.07 -12.42 10.31
N LYS A 164 10.50 -13.15 9.34
CA LYS A 164 11.16 -14.28 8.69
C LYS A 164 11.94 -13.90 7.44
N CYS A 165 11.75 -12.68 6.94
CA CYS A 165 12.37 -12.21 5.72
C CYS A 165 13.31 -11.06 6.06
N LEU A 166 14.57 -11.39 6.22
CA LEU A 166 15.67 -10.46 6.41
C LEU A 166 16.14 -9.89 5.07
#